data_3c129c26e281bed4fab72847ccfdd6b7
#
_entry.id   3c129c26e281bed4fab72847ccfdd6b7
#
_cell.length_a   1.000
_cell.length_b   1.000
_cell.length_c   1.000
_cell.angle_alpha   90.00
_cell.angle_beta   90.00
_cell.angle_gamma   90.00
#
_symmetry.space_group_name_H-M   'P 1'
#
loop_
_entity.id
_entity.type
_entity.pdbx_description
1 polymer ?
#
loop_
_entity_poly.entity_id
_entity_poly.type
_entity_poly.pdbx_seq_one_letter_code
_entity_poly.pdbx_strand_id
1 'polypeptide(L)'
;MVNLIKILITSNFNKKTKTFFFLEHNAYPVCPEHKIISKESLSDYQKKQAEKLNIPLEVSKKLIADLTNKEKYVIHYRGLKQVLQFGLKLKSISRILSFKQSRWLEKFIAFNTDMRQNAKNVFEKNFWKLMNNAFYGYVRNLN
;
A
#
# COMPACT_ATOMS: atom_id res chain seq x y z
N MET A 1 1.21 15.76 -19.94
CA MET A 1 2.19 15.14 -19.03
C MET A 1 1.62 15.10 -17.63
N VAL A 2 1.46 13.94 -17.06
CA VAL A 2 0.98 13.82 -15.67
C VAL A 2 2.21 13.69 -14.79
N ASN A 3 2.43 14.64 -13.90
CA ASN A 3 3.50 14.55 -12.90
C ASN A 3 3.05 13.62 -11.77
N LEU A 4 3.77 12.52 -11.55
CA LEU A 4 3.56 11.67 -10.38
C LEU A 4 4.33 12.30 -9.21
N ILE A 5 3.62 12.80 -8.23
CA ILE A 5 4.21 13.27 -6.98
C ILE A 5 4.03 12.14 -5.95
N LYS A 6 5.12 11.46 -5.62
CA LYS A 6 5.16 10.52 -4.51
C LYS A 6 5.70 11.27 -3.31
N ILE A 7 4.85 11.49 -2.31
CA ILE A 7 5.28 12.12 -1.07
C ILE A 7 5.85 11.03 -0.18
N LEU A 8 7.18 11.01 -0.08
CA LEU A 8 7.90 10.11 0.80
C LEU A 8 8.08 10.81 2.14
N ILE A 9 7.33 10.38 3.12
CA ILE A 9 7.44 10.88 4.47
C ILE A 9 8.44 9.99 5.21
N THR A 10 9.74 10.16 4.90
CA THR A 10 10.81 9.41 5.58
C THR A 10 11.55 10.31 6.55
N SER A 11 11.85 9.77 7.72
CA SER A 11 12.77 10.41 8.65
C SER A 11 14.13 9.74 8.53
N ASN A 12 15.03 10.35 7.77
CA ASN A 12 16.47 10.21 7.97
C ASN A 12 17.10 11.53 7.56
N PHE A 13 17.20 12.41 8.47
CA PHE A 13 18.21 13.45 8.66
C PHE A 13 17.75 14.33 9.83
N ASN A 14 18.48 14.24 10.94
CA ASN A 14 18.30 14.98 12.20
C ASN A 14 17.10 14.63 13.09
N LYS A 15 17.42 14.31 14.30
CA LYS A 15 16.58 13.83 15.44
C LYS A 15 15.34 14.66 15.84
N LYS A 16 14.84 15.62 15.04
CA LYS A 16 13.79 16.55 15.49
C LYS A 16 12.56 16.73 14.62
N THR A 17 12.47 16.13 13.43
CA THR A 17 11.26 16.30 12.60
C THR A 17 10.50 14.99 12.49
N LYS A 18 9.58 14.78 13.42
CA LYS A 18 8.60 13.69 13.36
C LYS A 18 7.43 14.15 12.52
N THR A 19 7.12 13.43 11.44
CA THR A 19 5.88 13.67 10.70
C THR A 19 4.75 13.00 11.43
N PHE A 20 3.82 13.78 11.95
CA PHE A 20 2.65 13.28 12.65
C PHE A 20 1.41 13.54 11.81
N PHE A 21 0.60 12.52 11.62
CA PHE A 21 -0.80 12.69 11.28
C PHE A 21 -1.61 12.58 12.56
N PHE A 22 -2.38 13.60 12.90
CA PHE A 22 -3.38 13.52 13.94
C PHE A 22 -4.69 13.03 13.35
N LEU A 23 -5.31 12.08 14.03
CA LEU A 23 -6.63 11.58 13.69
C LEU A 23 -7.67 12.33 14.54
N GLU A 24 -8.49 13.15 13.93
CA GLU A 24 -9.70 13.69 14.55
C GLU A 24 -10.96 12.96 14.08
N HIS A 25 -10.83 11.86 13.35
CA HIS A 25 -11.96 11.08 12.87
C HIS A 25 -12.00 9.72 13.52
N ASN A 26 -13.18 9.24 13.84
CA ASN A 26 -13.42 7.95 14.48
C ASN A 26 -14.06 6.92 13.55
N ALA A 27 -14.31 7.26 12.28
CA ALA A 27 -15.14 6.44 11.41
C ALA A 27 -14.37 5.49 10.50
N TYR A 28 -13.23 5.92 9.95
CA TYR A 28 -12.53 5.12 8.93
C TYR A 28 -11.05 4.94 9.27
N PRO A 29 -10.60 3.71 9.56
CA PRO A 29 -9.18 3.41 9.69
C PRO A 29 -8.51 3.51 8.32
N VAL A 30 -7.60 4.45 8.17
CA VAL A 30 -6.85 4.70 6.93
C VAL A 30 -5.34 4.56 7.16
N CYS A 31 -4.57 4.55 6.10
CA CYS A 31 -3.11 4.44 6.17
C CYS A 31 -2.66 3.16 6.90
N PRO A 32 -2.90 1.96 6.32
CA PRO A 32 -2.52 0.71 6.94
C PRO A 32 -1.00 0.60 7.10
N GLU A 33 -0.57 0.07 8.24
CA GLU A 33 0.83 -0.14 8.60
C GLU A 33 1.11 -1.59 8.94
N HIS A 34 2.34 -2.02 8.69
CA HIS A 34 2.78 -3.34 9.14
C HIS A 34 3.06 -3.33 10.64
N LYS A 35 2.14 -3.90 11.41
CA LYS A 35 2.25 -4.04 12.87
C LYS A 35 2.35 -5.50 13.28
N ILE A 36 3.07 -5.74 14.36
CA ILE A 36 3.12 -7.04 15.02
C ILE A 36 1.84 -7.18 15.84
N ILE A 37 1.09 -8.24 15.56
CA ILE A 37 -0.09 -8.58 16.37
C ILE A 37 0.36 -9.44 17.53
N SER A 38 0.25 -8.91 18.74
CA SER A 38 0.47 -9.67 19.97
C SER A 38 -0.84 -10.36 20.39
N LYS A 39 -0.71 -11.36 21.28
CA LYS A 39 -1.89 -12.07 21.82
C LYS A 39 -2.85 -11.14 22.58
N GLU A 40 -2.31 -10.08 23.18
CA GLU A 40 -3.08 -9.09 23.94
C GLU A 40 -4.00 -8.25 23.04
N SER A 41 -3.61 -8.04 21.78
CA SER A 41 -4.41 -7.26 20.81
C SER A 41 -5.57 -8.04 20.18
N LEU A 42 -5.68 -9.34 20.49
CA LEU A 42 -6.78 -10.17 20.04
C LEU A 42 -7.99 -10.02 20.96
N SER A 43 -9.20 -10.03 20.39
CA SER A 43 -10.44 -10.06 21.16
C SER A 43 -10.57 -11.39 21.93
N ASP A 44 -11.33 -11.37 23.03
CA ASP A 44 -11.58 -12.59 23.82
C ASP A 44 -12.29 -13.67 22.99
N TYR A 45 -13.14 -13.28 22.06
CA TYR A 45 -13.75 -14.20 21.10
C TYR A 45 -12.70 -14.90 20.24
N GLN A 46 -11.74 -14.16 19.68
CA GLN A 46 -10.65 -14.73 18.86
C GLN A 46 -9.76 -15.67 19.68
N LYS A 47 -9.45 -15.32 20.92
CA LYS A 47 -8.68 -16.18 21.82
C LYS A 47 -9.41 -17.51 22.10
N LYS A 48 -10.69 -17.44 22.47
CA LYS A 48 -11.53 -18.62 22.69
C LYS A 48 -11.66 -19.50 21.44
N GLN A 49 -11.82 -18.91 20.25
CA GLN A 49 -11.88 -19.68 19.01
C GLN A 49 -10.55 -20.36 18.68
N ALA A 50 -9.42 -19.69 18.91
CA ALA A 50 -8.12 -20.28 18.68
C ALA A 50 -7.85 -21.47 19.62
N GLU A 51 -8.22 -21.36 20.89
CA GLU A 51 -8.17 -22.45 21.86
C GLU A 51 -9.05 -23.63 21.41
N LYS A 52 -10.31 -23.35 21.04
CA LYS A 52 -11.28 -24.38 20.61
C LYS A 52 -10.80 -25.13 19.37
N LEU A 53 -10.15 -24.46 18.44
CA LEU A 53 -9.64 -25.01 17.19
C LEU A 53 -8.19 -25.50 17.29
N ASN A 54 -7.58 -25.40 18.45
CA ASN A 54 -6.18 -25.76 18.70
C ASN A 54 -5.20 -25.06 17.74
N ILE A 55 -5.50 -23.80 17.36
CA ILE A 55 -4.69 -23.00 16.46
C ILE A 55 -3.67 -22.21 17.29
N PRO A 56 -2.36 -22.35 17.03
CA PRO A 56 -1.34 -21.57 17.72
C PRO A 56 -1.53 -20.06 17.41
N LEU A 57 -1.61 -19.25 18.46
CA LEU A 57 -1.63 -17.79 18.35
C LEU A 57 -0.20 -17.31 18.08
N GLU A 58 0.19 -17.34 16.84
CA GLU A 58 1.51 -16.84 16.42
C GLU A 58 1.55 -15.32 16.39
N VAL A 59 2.65 -14.78 16.92
CA VAL A 59 2.98 -13.36 16.78
C VAL A 59 3.46 -13.13 15.36
N SER A 60 2.64 -12.48 14.53
CA SER A 60 2.98 -12.25 13.13
C SER A 60 2.83 -10.78 12.74
N LYS A 61 3.68 -10.35 11.81
CA LYS A 61 3.61 -9.00 11.23
C LYS A 61 2.54 -8.97 10.16
N LYS A 62 1.48 -8.20 10.35
CA LYS A 62 0.36 -8.06 9.41
C LYS A 62 0.13 -6.60 9.04
N LEU A 63 -0.49 -6.39 7.89
CA LEU A 63 -0.93 -5.07 7.46
C LEU A 63 -2.25 -4.75 8.17
N ILE A 64 -2.22 -3.75 9.05
CA ILE A 64 -3.38 -3.36 9.87
C ILE A 64 -3.71 -1.90 9.58
N ALA A 65 -4.98 -1.63 9.36
CA ALA A 65 -5.54 -0.29 9.35
C ALA A 65 -6.15 0.00 10.72
N ASP A 66 -5.68 1.03 11.39
CA ASP A 66 -6.14 1.45 12.71
C ASP A 66 -6.27 2.98 12.80
N LEU A 67 -6.82 3.44 13.91
CA LEU A 67 -7.05 4.86 14.20
C LEU A 67 -5.89 5.52 14.95
N THR A 68 -4.71 4.89 14.98
CA THR A 68 -3.54 5.48 15.63
C THR A 68 -2.88 6.54 14.77
N ASN A 69 -2.16 7.46 15.39
CA ASN A 69 -1.34 8.45 14.70
C ASN A 69 -0.29 7.76 13.83
N LYS A 70 -0.08 8.30 12.63
CA LYS A 70 0.88 7.75 11.66
C LYS A 70 2.16 8.58 11.66
N GLU A 71 3.29 7.89 11.88
CA GLU A 71 4.61 8.51 11.84
C GLU A 71 5.41 7.95 10.66
N LYS A 72 6.14 8.84 9.96
CA LYS A 72 7.02 8.43 8.84
C LYS A 72 6.31 7.64 7.73
N TYR A 73 5.05 7.96 7.50
CA TYR A 73 4.24 7.25 6.51
C TYR A 73 4.53 7.72 5.10
N VAL A 74 4.69 6.78 4.18
CA VAL A 74 4.91 7.05 2.76
C VAL A 74 3.59 6.95 2.02
N ILE A 75 3.17 8.04 1.40
CA ILE A 75 1.88 8.08 0.70
C ILE A 75 2.01 8.76 -0.66
N HIS A 76 1.25 8.27 -1.63
CA HIS A 76 1.07 8.95 -2.90
C HIS A 76 0.19 10.19 -2.71
N TYR A 77 0.42 11.29 -3.44
CA TYR A 77 -0.30 12.54 -3.25
C TYR A 77 -1.83 12.41 -3.40
N ARG A 78 -2.30 11.52 -4.29
CA ARG A 78 -3.74 11.24 -4.43
C ARG A 78 -4.31 10.57 -3.19
N GLY A 79 -3.59 9.60 -2.62
CA GLY A 79 -3.93 9.01 -1.34
C GLY A 79 -3.92 10.03 -0.22
N LEU A 80 -2.92 10.94 -0.20
CA LEU A 80 -2.88 12.03 0.78
C LEU A 80 -4.14 12.91 0.69
N LYS A 81 -4.56 13.32 -0.51
CA LYS A 81 -5.80 14.09 -0.69
C LYS A 81 -7.01 13.35 -0.11
N GLN A 82 -7.11 12.06 -0.38
CA GLN A 82 -8.22 11.24 0.10
C GLN A 82 -8.24 11.13 1.63
N VAL A 83 -7.10 10.85 2.26
CA VAL A 83 -7.05 10.71 3.72
C VAL A 83 -7.30 12.03 4.43
N LEU A 84 -6.90 13.17 3.84
CA LEU A 84 -7.26 14.51 4.35
C LEU A 84 -8.78 14.75 4.28
N GLN A 85 -9.46 14.30 3.23
CA GLN A 85 -10.92 14.35 3.14
C GLN A 85 -11.60 13.49 4.21
N PHE A 86 -10.95 12.42 4.66
CA PHE A 86 -11.43 11.58 5.76
C PHE A 86 -11.11 12.13 7.16
N GLY A 87 -10.57 13.34 7.24
CA GLY A 87 -10.35 14.03 8.52
C GLY A 87 -8.94 13.87 9.10
N LEU A 88 -8.00 13.23 8.40
CA LEU A 88 -6.61 13.27 8.84
C LEU A 88 -6.05 14.68 8.76
N LYS A 89 -5.31 15.08 9.78
CA LYS A 89 -4.57 16.34 9.78
C LYS A 89 -3.09 16.09 9.53
N LEU A 90 -2.54 16.74 8.50
CA LEU A 90 -1.12 16.66 8.18
C LEU A 90 -0.33 17.61 9.09
N LYS A 91 0.57 17.09 9.91
CA LYS A 91 1.40 17.89 10.80
C LYS A 91 2.65 18.42 10.11
N SER A 92 3.34 17.56 9.37
CA SER A 92 4.59 17.95 8.67
C SER A 92 4.88 17.03 7.48
N ILE A 93 5.64 17.52 6.52
CA ILE A 93 6.14 16.75 5.38
C ILE A 93 7.67 16.77 5.43
N SER A 94 8.28 15.59 5.50
CA SER A 94 9.74 15.47 5.58
C SER A 94 10.41 15.52 4.21
N ARG A 95 9.80 14.86 3.20
CA ARG A 95 10.39 14.74 1.87
C ARG A 95 9.32 14.57 0.80
N ILE A 96 9.51 15.23 -0.34
CA ILE A 96 8.68 15.08 -1.52
C ILE A 96 9.55 14.57 -2.67
N LEU A 97 9.08 13.52 -3.35
CA LEU A 97 9.67 13.04 -4.59
C LEU A 97 8.69 13.31 -5.73
N SER A 98 9.17 13.95 -6.77
CA SER A 98 8.40 14.24 -7.99
C SER A 98 9.07 13.58 -9.19
N PHE A 99 8.27 12.91 -10.03
CA PHE A 99 8.76 12.23 -11.22
C PHE A 99 7.98 12.71 -12.45
N LYS A 100 8.69 12.83 -13.57
CA LYS A 100 8.03 12.93 -14.88
C LYS A 100 7.49 11.55 -15.25
N GLN A 101 6.24 11.49 -15.68
CA GLN A 101 5.63 10.27 -16.17
C GLN A 101 5.50 10.32 -17.69
N SER A 102 5.73 9.17 -18.32
CA SER A 102 5.40 8.95 -19.73
C SER A 102 4.64 7.64 -19.88
N ARG A 103 3.78 7.54 -20.89
CA ARG A 103 2.99 6.34 -21.18
C ARG A 103 3.73 5.39 -22.12
N TRP A 104 5.04 5.26 -21.96
CA TRP A 104 5.90 4.51 -22.89
C TRP A 104 5.51 3.03 -23.03
N LEU A 105 4.88 2.46 -22.00
CA LEU A 105 4.45 1.07 -21.96
C LEU A 105 3.00 0.85 -22.40
N GLU A 106 2.23 1.91 -22.61
CA GLU A 106 0.80 1.84 -22.88
C GLU A 106 0.45 0.93 -24.06
N LYS A 107 1.16 1.07 -25.16
CA LYS A 107 0.92 0.26 -26.38
C LYS A 107 1.16 -1.23 -26.14
N PHE A 108 2.21 -1.59 -25.41
CA PHE A 108 2.51 -2.98 -25.07
C PHE A 108 1.45 -3.60 -24.17
N ILE A 109 1.07 -2.87 -23.12
CA ILE A 109 0.04 -3.35 -22.18
C ILE A 109 -1.33 -3.45 -22.86
N ALA A 110 -1.69 -2.47 -23.68
CA ALA A 110 -2.95 -2.47 -24.43
C ALA A 110 -3.01 -3.68 -25.39
N PHE A 111 -1.96 -3.91 -26.16
CA PHE A 111 -1.86 -5.07 -27.05
C PHE A 111 -2.04 -6.40 -26.32
N ASN A 112 -1.27 -6.62 -25.25
CA ASN A 112 -1.37 -7.86 -24.47
C ASN A 112 -2.76 -8.02 -23.80
N THR A 113 -3.39 -6.91 -23.43
CA THR A 113 -4.73 -6.92 -22.84
C THR A 113 -5.79 -7.29 -23.87
N ASP A 114 -5.70 -6.74 -25.07
CA ASP A 114 -6.57 -7.08 -26.19
C ASP A 114 -6.43 -8.55 -26.59
N MET A 115 -5.21 -9.03 -26.76
CA MET A 115 -4.93 -10.44 -27.05
C MET A 115 -5.47 -11.36 -25.96
N ARG A 116 -5.39 -10.95 -24.70
CA ARG A 116 -5.95 -11.71 -23.57
C ARG A 116 -7.48 -11.75 -23.60
N GLN A 117 -8.14 -10.66 -24.00
CA GLN A 117 -9.59 -10.61 -24.12
C GLN A 117 -10.08 -11.50 -25.26
N ASN A 118 -9.34 -11.55 -26.37
CA ASN A 118 -9.67 -12.33 -27.55
C ASN A 118 -9.12 -13.78 -27.53
N ALA A 119 -8.48 -14.18 -26.43
CA ALA A 119 -7.89 -15.52 -26.27
C ALA A 119 -8.94 -16.62 -26.32
N LYS A 120 -8.71 -17.64 -27.16
CA LYS A 120 -9.63 -18.74 -27.42
C LYS A 120 -9.61 -19.83 -26.32
N ASN A 121 -8.54 -19.89 -25.55
CA ASN A 121 -8.36 -20.90 -24.53
C ASN A 121 -7.66 -20.32 -23.28
N VAL A 122 -7.68 -21.09 -22.20
CA VAL A 122 -7.09 -20.71 -20.90
C VAL A 122 -5.58 -20.54 -20.97
N PHE A 123 -4.89 -21.32 -21.80
CA PHE A 123 -3.45 -21.23 -21.97
C PHE A 123 -3.05 -19.88 -22.58
N GLU A 124 -3.65 -19.49 -23.69
CA GLU A 124 -3.42 -18.18 -24.31
C GLU A 124 -3.72 -17.02 -23.34
N LYS A 125 -4.85 -17.12 -22.63
CA LYS A 125 -5.24 -16.12 -21.62
C LYS A 125 -4.19 -15.95 -20.52
N ASN A 126 -3.62 -17.05 -20.06
CA ASN A 126 -2.58 -17.04 -19.04
C ASN A 126 -1.24 -16.56 -19.61
N PHE A 127 -0.91 -16.92 -20.85
CA PHE A 127 0.29 -16.44 -21.54
C PHE A 127 0.31 -14.89 -21.61
N TRP A 128 -0.74 -14.27 -22.10
CA TRP A 128 -0.80 -12.82 -22.18
C TRP A 128 -0.80 -12.11 -20.82
N LYS A 129 -1.38 -12.74 -19.80
CA LYS A 129 -1.26 -12.29 -18.42
C LYS A 129 0.19 -12.36 -17.94
N LEU A 130 0.88 -13.45 -18.26
CA LEU A 130 2.28 -13.65 -17.88
C LEU A 130 3.18 -12.60 -18.54
N MET A 131 2.96 -12.28 -19.81
CA MET A 131 3.72 -11.26 -20.53
C MET A 131 3.67 -9.89 -19.83
N ASN A 132 2.49 -9.45 -19.40
CA ASN A 132 2.34 -8.21 -18.64
C ASN A 132 3.06 -8.28 -17.29
N ASN A 133 2.92 -9.39 -16.55
CA ASN A 133 3.53 -9.56 -15.24
C ASN A 133 5.06 -9.70 -15.31
N ALA A 134 5.58 -10.41 -16.31
CA ALA A 134 7.01 -10.59 -16.53
C ALA A 134 7.71 -9.25 -16.77
N PHE A 135 7.07 -8.39 -17.54
CA PHE A 135 7.60 -7.04 -17.78
C PHE A 135 7.68 -6.22 -16.48
N TYR A 136 6.65 -6.26 -15.64
CA TYR A 136 6.66 -5.62 -14.33
C TYR A 136 7.78 -6.17 -13.43
N GLY A 137 7.98 -7.47 -13.43
CA GLY A 137 9.08 -8.12 -12.70
C GLY A 137 10.45 -7.69 -13.19
N TYR A 138 10.63 -7.60 -14.50
CA TYR A 138 11.89 -7.14 -15.12
C TYR A 138 12.23 -5.70 -14.73
N VAL A 139 11.28 -4.77 -14.90
CA VAL A 139 11.50 -3.34 -14.54
C VAL A 139 11.78 -3.16 -13.05
N ARG A 140 11.16 -3.96 -12.19
CA ARG A 140 11.42 -3.91 -10.74
C ARG A 140 12.84 -4.32 -10.38
N ASN A 141 13.43 -5.24 -11.14
CA ASN A 141 14.77 -5.77 -10.87
C ASN A 141 15.89 -4.91 -11.49
N LEU A 142 15.56 -3.90 -12.28
CA LEU A 142 16.52 -2.95 -12.85
C LEU A 142 16.86 -1.77 -11.91
N ASN A 143 16.18 -1.67 -10.76
CA ASN A 143 16.39 -0.68 -9.71
C ASN A 143 16.90 -1.36 -8.43
#